data_11afa11a90fe329e4f890b1b7fe007d6
#
_entry.id   11afa11a90fe329e4f890b1b7fe007d6
#
_cell.length_a   1.000
_cell.length_b   1.000
_cell.length_c   1.000
_cell.angle_alpha   90.00
_cell.angle_beta   90.00
_cell.angle_gamma   90.00
#
_symmetry.space_group_name_H-M   'P 1'
#
loop_
_entity.id
_entity.type
_entity.pdbx_description
1 polymer ?
#
loop_
_entity_poly.entity_id
_entity_poly.type
_entity_poly.pdbx_seq_one_letter_code
_entity_poly.pdbx_strand_id
1 'polypeptide(L)'
;AVTEVDQTFVNTEQRIVEALYVFPVPKGASVSNFTMMINGKEMTGEVVEKERARQIYQSYKQQRRDPGLLEQVDYRTFELRIFPIAAGAEQRVQITYCQELDFDHDAATYVYPLATNAMRRGANEKTTGRFALSLDVKSEIPLKSLRSPSHADEFAVAKHADNHYWQASMEATGGDLSRDVVLS
;
A
#
# COMPACT_ATOMS: atom_id res chain seq x y z
N ALA A 1 8.23 -5.10 -10.98
CA ALA A 1 8.22 -5.32 -9.53
C ALA A 1 6.84 -5.78 -9.08
N VAL A 2 6.79 -6.58 -8.03
CA VAL A 2 5.57 -6.94 -7.30
C VAL A 2 5.69 -6.31 -5.92
N THR A 3 4.66 -5.60 -5.51
CA THR A 3 4.59 -4.95 -4.19
C THR A 3 3.40 -5.50 -3.42
N GLU A 4 3.67 -5.96 -2.21
CA GLU A 4 2.66 -6.35 -1.24
C GLU A 4 2.62 -5.31 -0.12
N VAL A 5 1.45 -4.76 0.12
CA VAL A 5 1.19 -3.77 1.17
C VAL A 5 0.28 -4.40 2.20
N ASP A 6 0.68 -4.35 3.46
CA ASP A 6 -0.08 -4.86 4.59
C ASP A 6 -0.21 -3.74 5.63
N GLN A 7 -1.42 -3.29 5.86
CA GLN A 7 -1.68 -2.17 6.76
C GLN A 7 -2.77 -2.49 7.76
N THR A 8 -2.53 -2.10 9.00
CA THR A 8 -3.52 -2.20 10.08
C THR A 8 -3.79 -0.80 10.66
N PHE A 9 -5.04 -0.47 10.81
CA PHE A 9 -5.49 0.75 11.46
C PHE A 9 -6.58 0.45 12.48
N VAL A 10 -6.71 1.34 13.47
CA VAL A 10 -7.62 1.18 14.60
C VAL A 10 -8.65 2.29 14.58
N ASN A 11 -9.92 1.95 14.79
CA ASN A 11 -10.95 2.94 15.06
C ASN A 11 -10.78 3.47 16.48
N THR A 12 -10.24 4.67 16.63
CA THR A 12 -10.06 5.34 17.94
C THR A 12 -11.30 6.05 18.46
N GLU A 13 -12.38 6.11 17.65
CA GLU A 13 -13.65 6.68 18.06
C GLU A 13 -14.44 5.72 18.95
N GLN A 14 -15.30 6.26 19.81
CA GLN A 14 -16.19 5.49 20.70
C GLN A 14 -17.50 5.05 20.01
N ARG A 15 -17.53 5.06 18.68
CA ARG A 15 -18.69 4.74 17.84
C ARG A 15 -18.29 3.94 16.61
N ILE A 16 -19.28 3.33 15.97
CA ILE A 16 -19.09 2.70 14.65
C ILE A 16 -18.81 3.79 13.61
N VAL A 17 -17.77 3.60 12.81
CA VAL A 17 -17.39 4.52 11.75
C VAL A 17 -17.35 3.82 10.39
N GLU A 18 -17.45 4.63 9.34
CA GLU A 18 -17.03 4.29 7.99
C GLU A 18 -15.64 4.90 7.76
N ALA A 19 -14.69 4.11 7.32
CA ALA A 19 -13.37 4.60 6.95
C ALA A 19 -13.27 4.75 5.43
N LEU A 20 -12.65 5.83 5.01
CA LEU A 20 -12.15 6.02 3.66
C LEU A 20 -10.64 5.87 3.69
N TYR A 21 -10.15 4.76 3.15
CA TYR A 21 -8.73 4.50 2.99
C TYR A 21 -8.33 4.82 1.56
N VAL A 22 -7.32 5.67 1.41
CA VAL A 22 -6.81 6.10 0.11
C VAL A 22 -5.37 5.62 -0.01
N PHE A 23 -5.08 4.83 -1.03
CA PHE A 23 -3.71 4.41 -1.27
C PHE A 23 -3.26 4.76 -2.69
N PRO A 24 -2.03 5.26 -2.81
CA PRO A 24 -1.44 5.54 -4.10
C PRO A 24 -0.80 4.30 -4.68
N VAL A 25 -0.78 4.23 -6.02
CA VAL A 25 0.02 3.27 -6.77
C VAL A 25 0.89 4.02 -7.77
N PRO A 26 2.05 3.50 -8.16
CA PRO A 26 2.86 4.09 -9.22
C PRO A 26 2.09 4.15 -10.53
N LYS A 27 2.46 5.11 -11.39
CA LYS A 27 1.92 5.19 -12.74
C LYS A 27 2.22 3.89 -13.51
N GLY A 28 1.20 3.34 -14.16
CA GLY A 28 1.32 2.08 -14.90
C GLY A 28 1.25 0.81 -14.05
N ALA A 29 1.11 0.95 -12.73
CA ALA A 29 0.91 -0.21 -11.87
C ALA A 29 -0.51 -0.78 -12.01
N SER A 30 -0.62 -2.10 -11.90
CA SER A 30 -1.88 -2.84 -11.92
C SER A 30 -2.09 -3.53 -10.58
N VAL A 31 -3.22 -3.25 -9.92
CA VAL A 31 -3.62 -3.96 -8.70
C VAL A 31 -4.06 -5.37 -9.09
N SER A 32 -3.38 -6.37 -8.53
CA SER A 32 -3.62 -7.79 -8.83
C SER A 32 -4.42 -8.50 -7.75
N ASN A 33 -4.32 -8.05 -6.50
CA ASN A 33 -5.05 -8.63 -5.39
C ASN A 33 -5.39 -7.56 -4.34
N PHE A 34 -6.55 -7.74 -3.73
CA PHE A 34 -7.01 -6.93 -2.62
C PHE A 34 -7.75 -7.83 -1.64
N THR A 35 -7.31 -7.85 -0.40
CA THR A 35 -7.99 -8.54 0.69
C THR A 35 -8.14 -7.65 1.91
N MET A 36 -9.16 -7.91 2.72
CA MET A 36 -9.34 -7.27 4.01
C MET A 36 -9.81 -8.28 5.05
N MET A 37 -9.46 -8.04 6.29
CA MET A 37 -9.92 -8.87 7.41
C MET A 37 -11.18 -8.25 8.01
N ILE A 38 -12.30 -8.96 7.96
CA ILE A 38 -13.57 -8.56 8.57
C ILE A 38 -13.94 -9.58 9.63
N ASN A 39 -14.00 -9.15 10.89
CA ASN A 39 -14.33 -10.03 12.02
C ASN A 39 -13.49 -11.32 12.06
N GLY A 40 -12.20 -11.21 11.74
CA GLY A 40 -11.27 -12.33 11.71
C GLY A 40 -11.39 -13.25 10.47
N LYS A 41 -12.23 -12.90 9.51
CA LYS A 41 -12.31 -13.59 8.22
C LYS A 41 -11.65 -12.78 7.12
N GLU A 42 -10.85 -13.45 6.33
CA GLU A 42 -10.30 -12.87 5.11
C GLU A 42 -11.39 -12.80 4.02
N MET A 43 -11.53 -11.61 3.45
CA MET A 43 -12.44 -11.32 2.35
C MET A 43 -11.61 -10.82 1.16
N THR A 44 -11.66 -11.55 0.07
CA THR A 44 -11.00 -11.13 -1.18
C THR A 44 -11.94 -10.23 -1.97
N GLY A 45 -11.43 -9.09 -2.45
CA GLY A 45 -12.16 -8.19 -3.32
C GLY A 45 -12.24 -8.72 -4.75
N GLU A 46 -13.36 -8.50 -5.39
CA GLU A 46 -13.54 -8.77 -6.83
C GLU A 46 -13.40 -7.48 -7.62
N VAL A 47 -12.77 -7.58 -8.79
CA VAL A 47 -12.73 -6.47 -9.75
C VAL A 47 -14.05 -6.45 -10.50
N VAL A 48 -14.85 -5.42 -10.26
CA VAL A 48 -16.13 -5.20 -10.94
C VAL A 48 -16.20 -3.79 -11.50
N GLU A 49 -17.11 -3.58 -12.44
CA GLU A 49 -17.38 -2.24 -12.97
C GLU A 49 -17.78 -1.27 -11.83
N LYS A 50 -17.33 -0.03 -11.93
CA LYS A 50 -17.44 1.00 -10.87
C LYS A 50 -18.89 1.22 -10.41
N GLU A 51 -19.83 1.38 -11.34
CA GLU A 51 -21.25 1.59 -11.02
C GLU A 51 -21.87 0.38 -10.34
N ARG A 52 -21.52 -0.82 -10.80
CA ARG A 52 -21.97 -2.08 -10.20
C ARG A 52 -21.36 -2.26 -8.81
N ALA A 53 -20.09 -1.93 -8.62
CA ALA A 53 -19.43 -1.96 -7.31
C ALA A 53 -20.15 -1.05 -6.30
N ARG A 54 -20.52 0.16 -6.70
CA ARG A 54 -21.29 1.11 -5.87
C ARG A 54 -22.66 0.60 -5.49
N GLN A 55 -23.40 0.01 -6.43
CA GLN A 55 -24.70 -0.57 -6.17
C GLN A 55 -24.63 -1.72 -5.16
N ILE A 56 -23.65 -2.62 -5.33
CA ILE A 56 -23.40 -3.73 -4.41
C ILE A 56 -23.05 -3.19 -3.02
N TYR A 57 -22.14 -2.22 -2.92
CA TYR A 57 -21.75 -1.59 -1.67
C TYR A 57 -22.96 -0.97 -0.93
N GLN A 58 -23.78 -0.19 -1.63
CA GLN A 58 -24.97 0.43 -1.03
C GLN A 58 -25.98 -0.60 -0.53
N SER A 59 -26.19 -1.70 -1.27
CA SER A 59 -27.10 -2.77 -0.85
C SER A 59 -26.64 -3.46 0.43
N TYR A 60 -25.33 -3.74 0.56
CA TYR A 60 -24.75 -4.33 1.78
C TYR A 60 -24.79 -3.36 2.95
N LYS A 61 -24.50 -2.08 2.72
CA LYS A 61 -24.59 -1.04 3.76
C LYS A 61 -25.99 -0.92 4.35
N GLN A 62 -27.03 -0.99 3.50
CA GLN A 62 -28.43 -0.99 3.94
C GLN A 62 -28.78 -2.23 4.77
N GLN A 63 -28.16 -3.37 4.49
CA GLN A 63 -28.35 -4.62 5.24
C GLN A 63 -27.46 -4.71 6.48
N ARG A 64 -26.66 -3.69 6.80
CA ARG A 64 -25.65 -3.68 7.85
C ARG A 64 -24.65 -4.86 7.76
N ARG A 65 -24.35 -5.28 6.54
CA ARG A 65 -23.29 -6.25 6.24
C ARG A 65 -22.02 -5.49 5.92
N ASP A 66 -20.89 -6.12 6.15
CA ASP A 66 -19.54 -5.53 5.99
C ASP A 66 -19.13 -5.40 4.51
N PRO A 67 -19.43 -4.33 3.77
CA PRO A 67 -18.93 -4.16 2.43
C PRO A 67 -17.61 -3.40 2.43
N GLY A 68 -16.67 -3.87 1.62
CA GLY A 68 -15.53 -3.07 1.18
C GLY A 68 -15.74 -2.68 -0.27
N LEU A 69 -15.48 -1.45 -0.60
CA LEU A 69 -15.51 -0.93 -1.96
C LEU A 69 -14.16 -0.33 -2.31
N LEU A 70 -13.48 -0.94 -3.27
CA LEU A 70 -12.25 -0.43 -3.85
C LEU A 70 -12.58 0.25 -5.19
N GLU A 71 -12.29 1.53 -5.30
CA GLU A 71 -12.48 2.31 -6.52
C GLU A 71 -11.16 2.94 -6.96
N GLN A 72 -10.87 2.86 -8.25
CA GLN A 72 -9.83 3.69 -8.84
C GLN A 72 -10.41 5.09 -9.11
N VAL A 73 -9.91 6.08 -8.39
CA VAL A 73 -10.38 7.47 -8.49
C VAL A 73 -9.70 8.19 -9.65
N ASP A 74 -8.42 7.90 -9.82
CA ASP A 74 -7.61 8.33 -10.96
C ASP A 74 -6.57 7.23 -11.29
N TYR A 75 -5.70 7.47 -12.25
CA TYR A 75 -4.67 6.49 -12.66
C TYR A 75 -3.58 6.21 -11.62
N ARG A 76 -3.60 6.87 -10.47
CA ARG A 76 -2.63 6.71 -9.38
C ARG A 76 -3.24 6.47 -8.01
N THR A 77 -4.55 6.60 -7.87
CA THR A 77 -5.20 6.60 -6.56
C THR A 77 -6.36 5.65 -6.52
N PHE A 78 -6.34 4.76 -5.54
CA PHE A 78 -7.45 3.90 -5.20
C PHE A 78 -8.07 4.34 -3.88
N GLU A 79 -9.39 4.37 -3.82
CA GLU A 79 -10.15 4.61 -2.59
C GLU A 79 -10.83 3.32 -2.16
N LEU A 80 -10.64 2.97 -0.90
CA LEU A 80 -11.30 1.85 -0.25
C LEU A 80 -12.24 2.38 0.83
N ARG A 81 -13.52 2.02 0.72
CA ARG A 81 -14.54 2.31 1.75
C ARG A 81 -14.82 1.04 2.54
N ILE A 82 -14.72 1.15 3.85
CA ILE A 82 -14.92 0.05 4.78
C ILE A 82 -15.98 0.45 5.81
N PHE A 83 -17.02 -0.37 5.97
CA PHE A 83 -18.12 -0.16 6.93
C PHE A 83 -18.75 -1.51 7.30
N PRO A 84 -19.14 -1.74 8.55
CA PRO A 84 -18.91 -0.92 9.73
C PRO A 84 -17.59 -1.25 10.41
N ILE A 85 -16.90 -0.27 10.98
CA ILE A 85 -15.76 -0.49 11.88
C ILE A 85 -16.20 -0.15 13.29
N ALA A 86 -16.30 -1.16 14.15
CA ALA A 86 -16.73 -0.97 15.54
C ALA A 86 -15.74 -0.10 16.33
N ALA A 87 -16.20 0.46 17.45
CA ALA A 87 -15.35 1.22 18.36
C ALA A 87 -14.19 0.37 18.87
N GLY A 88 -12.96 0.88 18.80
CA GLY A 88 -11.75 0.16 19.20
C GLY A 88 -11.35 -1.03 18.33
N ALA A 89 -12.07 -1.29 17.25
CA ALA A 89 -11.76 -2.41 16.37
C ALA A 89 -10.56 -2.12 15.45
N GLU A 90 -9.78 -3.16 15.18
CA GLU A 90 -8.71 -3.15 14.20
C GLU A 90 -9.23 -3.57 12.83
N GLN A 91 -8.72 -2.91 11.80
CA GLN A 91 -8.98 -3.26 10.41
C GLN A 91 -7.66 -3.46 9.67
N ARG A 92 -7.47 -4.64 9.12
CA ARG A 92 -6.30 -4.99 8.30
C ARG A 92 -6.69 -5.04 6.82
N VAL A 93 -5.85 -4.43 6.01
CA VAL A 93 -5.99 -4.37 4.55
C VAL A 93 -4.69 -4.85 3.93
N GLN A 94 -4.80 -5.73 2.94
CA GLN A 94 -3.68 -6.21 2.15
C GLN A 94 -3.93 -5.92 0.67
N ILE A 95 -2.93 -5.38 0.01
CA ILE A 95 -3.00 -5.00 -1.40
C ILE A 95 -1.75 -5.50 -2.10
N THR A 96 -1.93 -6.13 -3.26
CA THR A 96 -0.81 -6.51 -4.12
C THR A 96 -0.96 -5.82 -5.46
N TYR A 97 0.11 -5.20 -5.92
CA TYR A 97 0.16 -4.63 -7.26
C TYR A 97 1.47 -4.96 -7.96
N CYS A 98 1.41 -4.97 -9.28
CA CYS A 98 2.54 -5.17 -10.16
C CYS A 98 2.84 -3.87 -10.90
N GLN A 99 4.12 -3.53 -11.05
CA GLN A 99 4.57 -2.40 -11.85
C GLN A 99 5.78 -2.79 -12.69
N GLU A 100 5.86 -2.23 -13.88
CA GLU A 100 7.10 -2.21 -14.65
C GLU A 100 8.05 -1.17 -14.04
N LEU A 101 9.35 -1.48 -14.04
CA LEU A 101 10.34 -0.53 -13.56
C LEU A 101 10.80 0.34 -14.73
N ASP A 102 10.96 1.63 -14.47
CA ASP A 102 11.60 2.52 -15.40
C ASP A 102 13.11 2.24 -15.43
N PHE A 103 13.64 2.08 -16.62
CA PHE A 103 15.08 1.93 -16.85
C PHE A 103 15.63 3.19 -17.51
N ASP A 104 16.67 3.72 -16.91
CA ASP A 104 17.48 4.77 -17.50
C ASP A 104 18.92 4.26 -17.65
N HIS A 105 19.33 4.00 -18.91
CA HIS A 105 20.60 3.37 -19.26
C HIS A 105 20.79 2.00 -18.58
N ASP A 106 21.57 1.92 -17.51
CA ASP A 106 21.88 0.71 -16.74
C ASP A 106 21.29 0.70 -15.33
N ALA A 107 20.40 1.64 -15.01
CA ALA A 107 19.75 1.77 -13.72
C ALA A 107 18.24 1.52 -13.81
N ALA A 108 17.72 0.70 -12.90
CA ALA A 108 16.30 0.52 -12.68
C ALA A 108 15.85 1.35 -11.47
N THR A 109 14.71 2.03 -11.57
CA THR A 109 14.14 2.80 -10.47
C THR A 109 12.85 2.19 -9.98
N TYR A 110 12.77 1.91 -8.69
CA TYR A 110 11.55 1.53 -7.99
C TYR A 110 11.07 2.70 -7.12
N VAL A 111 9.78 2.99 -7.20
CA VAL A 111 9.14 4.03 -6.37
C VAL A 111 7.99 3.40 -5.60
N TYR A 112 8.03 3.50 -4.27
CA TYR A 112 6.89 3.22 -3.41
C TYR A 112 6.28 4.56 -2.98
N PRO A 113 5.08 4.92 -3.48
CA PRO A 113 4.47 6.21 -3.20
C PRO A 113 3.89 6.24 -1.78
N LEU A 114 4.37 7.15 -0.97
CA LEU A 114 3.84 7.46 0.37
C LEU A 114 3.13 8.81 0.37
N ALA A 115 3.71 9.80 -0.32
CA ALA A 115 3.15 11.13 -0.41
C ALA A 115 1.92 11.16 -1.32
N THR A 116 0.74 11.30 -0.74
CA THR A 116 -0.52 11.33 -1.47
C THR A 116 -1.15 12.72 -1.51
N ASN A 117 -1.94 13.00 -2.55
CA ASN A 117 -2.77 14.21 -2.57
C ASN A 117 -3.85 14.23 -1.46
N ALA A 118 -4.14 13.10 -0.84
CA ALA A 118 -5.04 13.00 0.31
C ALA A 118 -4.47 13.72 1.55
N MET A 119 -3.14 13.77 1.68
CA MET A 119 -2.46 14.53 2.75
C MET A 119 -2.77 16.04 2.68
N ARG A 120 -3.02 16.60 1.50
CA ARG A 120 -3.45 17.99 1.33
C ARG A 120 -4.81 18.31 1.95
N ARG A 121 -5.59 17.28 2.32
CA ARG A 121 -6.90 17.42 2.96
C ARG A 121 -6.88 17.21 4.48
N GLY A 122 -5.70 17.27 5.12
CA GLY A 122 -5.56 17.17 6.58
C GLY A 122 -5.46 15.74 7.10
N ALA A 123 -5.12 14.77 6.27
CA ALA A 123 -4.75 13.43 6.72
C ALA A 123 -3.43 13.49 7.52
N ASN A 124 -3.29 12.60 8.51
CA ASN A 124 -2.05 12.50 9.28
C ASN A 124 -0.89 12.06 8.37
N GLU A 125 0.16 12.85 8.33
CA GLU A 125 1.40 12.58 7.57
C GLU A 125 2.31 11.58 8.30
N LYS A 126 1.95 11.16 9.50
CA LYS A 126 2.74 10.25 10.33
C LYS A 126 1.92 9.05 10.75
N THR A 127 2.55 7.88 10.71
CA THR A 127 2.01 6.71 11.38
C THR A 127 2.26 6.79 12.88
N THR A 128 1.31 6.33 13.69
CA THR A 128 1.52 6.17 15.14
C THR A 128 2.20 4.83 15.46
N GLY A 129 2.20 3.92 14.50
CA GLY A 129 2.77 2.59 14.61
C GLY A 129 4.12 2.44 13.91
N ARG A 130 4.43 1.21 13.58
CA ARG A 130 5.64 0.81 12.85
C ARG A 130 5.38 0.88 11.36
N PHE A 131 6.31 1.50 10.63
CA PHE A 131 6.44 1.37 9.19
C PHE A 131 7.66 0.48 8.90
N ALA A 132 7.51 -0.53 8.07
CA ALA A 132 8.62 -1.38 7.63
C ALA A 132 8.49 -1.64 6.13
N LEU A 133 9.61 -1.64 5.44
CA LEU A 133 9.72 -2.04 4.03
C LEU A 133 10.84 -3.05 3.90
N SER A 134 10.56 -4.15 3.18
CA SER A 134 11.55 -5.16 2.81
C SER A 134 11.54 -5.34 1.30
N LEU A 135 12.70 -5.44 0.71
CA LEU A 135 12.88 -5.58 -0.73
C LEU A 135 13.81 -6.75 -1.03
N ASP A 136 13.37 -7.59 -1.95
CA ASP A 136 14.18 -8.63 -2.58
C ASP A 136 14.42 -8.25 -4.05
N VAL A 137 15.67 -8.04 -4.43
CA VAL A 137 16.06 -7.72 -5.81
C VAL A 137 16.78 -8.92 -6.40
N LYS A 138 16.18 -9.51 -7.43
CA LYS A 138 16.76 -10.60 -8.22
C LYS A 138 16.95 -10.14 -9.65
N SER A 139 18.11 -10.44 -10.25
CA SER A 139 18.44 -10.01 -11.60
C SER A 139 19.24 -11.10 -12.33
N GLU A 140 19.00 -11.25 -13.61
CA GLU A 140 19.83 -12.09 -14.48
C GLU A 140 21.20 -11.44 -14.79
N ILE A 141 21.29 -10.12 -14.61
CA ILE A 141 22.51 -9.34 -14.78
C ILE A 141 23.06 -8.99 -13.39
N PRO A 142 24.39 -9.12 -13.15
CA PRO A 142 24.97 -8.75 -11.87
C PRO A 142 24.68 -7.32 -11.48
N LEU A 143 24.13 -7.13 -10.28
CA LEU A 143 23.85 -5.82 -9.71
C LEU A 143 25.14 -5.14 -9.24
N LYS A 144 25.30 -3.87 -9.56
CA LYS A 144 26.47 -3.06 -9.16
C LYS A 144 26.23 -2.35 -7.84
N SER A 145 25.03 -1.82 -7.64
CA SER A 145 24.64 -1.06 -6.45
C SER A 145 23.15 -1.19 -6.20
N LEU A 146 22.75 -1.01 -4.95
CA LEU A 146 21.36 -0.80 -4.53
C LEU A 146 21.39 0.29 -3.46
N ARG A 147 20.66 1.36 -3.67
CA ARG A 147 20.61 2.49 -2.75
C ARG A 147 19.26 3.19 -2.78
N SER A 148 18.97 3.92 -1.71
CA SER A 148 17.79 4.76 -1.63
C SER A 148 18.19 6.25 -1.67
N PRO A 149 17.98 6.95 -2.78
CA PRO A 149 18.23 8.38 -2.83
C PRO A 149 17.33 9.20 -1.88
N SER A 150 16.15 8.68 -1.59
CA SER A 150 15.17 9.35 -0.72
C SER A 150 15.39 9.10 0.78
N HIS A 151 15.96 7.93 1.15
CA HIS A 151 16.11 7.47 2.53
C HIS A 151 17.49 6.83 2.75
N ALA A 152 18.55 7.53 2.35
CA ALA A 152 19.92 6.97 2.26
C ALA A 152 20.43 6.37 3.58
N ASP A 153 20.14 7.00 4.71
CA ASP A 153 20.63 6.60 6.03
C ASP A 153 19.69 5.61 6.76
N GLU A 154 18.54 5.35 6.19
CA GLU A 154 17.47 4.54 6.81
C GLU A 154 17.44 3.11 6.26
N PHE A 155 18.12 2.84 5.13
CA PHE A 155 18.15 1.54 4.49
C PHE A 155 19.36 0.69 4.89
N ALA A 156 19.09 -0.52 5.38
CA ALA A 156 20.06 -1.59 5.46
C ALA A 156 20.06 -2.39 4.15
N VAL A 157 21.25 -2.61 3.58
CA VAL A 157 21.41 -3.37 2.34
C VAL A 157 22.28 -4.59 2.60
N ALA A 158 21.78 -5.77 2.24
CA ALA A 158 22.52 -7.03 2.29
C ALA A 158 22.76 -7.55 0.87
N LYS A 159 24.01 -7.81 0.54
CA LYS A 159 24.45 -8.31 -0.75
C LYS A 159 24.77 -9.79 -0.65
N HIS A 160 24.19 -10.61 -1.53
CA HIS A 160 24.55 -12.02 -1.65
C HIS A 160 25.78 -12.23 -2.53
N ALA A 161 26.44 -13.40 -2.37
CA ALA A 161 27.77 -13.66 -2.91
C ALA A 161 27.87 -13.60 -4.46
N ASP A 162 26.77 -13.87 -5.16
CA ASP A 162 26.74 -13.94 -6.62
C ASP A 162 26.41 -12.60 -7.32
N ASN A 163 26.17 -11.55 -6.56
CA ASN A 163 25.71 -10.25 -7.07
C ASN A 163 24.38 -10.24 -7.86
N HIS A 164 23.70 -11.35 -7.97
CA HIS A 164 22.42 -11.47 -8.65
C HIS A 164 21.22 -11.33 -7.71
N TYR A 165 21.49 -11.37 -6.40
CA TYR A 165 20.49 -11.25 -5.37
C TYR A 165 20.94 -10.31 -4.25
N TRP A 166 20.16 -9.27 -4.03
CA TRP A 166 20.36 -8.31 -2.95
C TRP A 166 19.07 -8.12 -2.17
N GLN A 167 19.20 -7.81 -0.92
CA GLN A 167 18.08 -7.47 -0.04
C GLN A 167 18.27 -6.07 0.52
N ALA A 168 17.19 -5.35 0.69
CA ALA A 168 17.19 -4.08 1.40
C ALA A 168 16.01 -4.02 2.36
N SER A 169 16.18 -3.37 3.49
CA SER A 169 15.13 -3.16 4.45
C SER A 169 15.26 -1.83 5.17
N MET A 170 14.13 -1.27 5.54
CA MET A 170 14.06 -0.14 6.46
C MET A 170 12.92 -0.35 7.45
N GLU A 171 13.07 0.24 8.62
CA GLU A 171 12.07 0.25 9.65
C GLU A 171 12.07 1.59 10.37
N ALA A 172 10.89 2.17 10.57
CA ALA A 172 10.71 3.41 11.31
C ALA A 172 9.51 3.30 12.23
N THR A 173 9.64 3.81 13.45
CA THR A 173 8.51 4.00 14.38
C THR A 173 8.01 5.42 14.24
N GLY A 174 6.71 5.58 14.02
CA GLY A 174 6.13 6.90 13.76
C GLY A 174 6.62 7.50 12.43
N GLY A 175 6.72 6.68 11.39
CA GLY A 175 7.29 7.04 10.09
C GLY A 175 6.62 8.25 9.46
N ASP A 176 7.45 9.11 8.86
CA ASP A 176 6.99 10.23 8.03
C ASP A 176 6.56 9.72 6.66
N LEU A 177 5.30 9.92 6.32
CA LEU A 177 4.71 9.50 5.04
C LEU A 177 4.71 10.63 4.00
N SER A 178 5.40 11.73 4.25
CA SER A 178 5.42 12.89 3.35
C SER A 178 6.32 12.73 2.14
N ARG A 179 7.16 11.70 2.13
CA ARG A 179 8.19 11.47 1.11
C ARG A 179 8.13 10.04 0.58
N ASP A 180 8.06 9.91 -0.75
CA ASP A 180 8.09 8.61 -1.42
C ASP A 180 9.41 7.88 -1.17
N VAL A 181 9.34 6.55 -1.08
CA VAL A 181 10.54 5.71 -1.03
C VAL A 181 11.00 5.43 -2.46
N VAL A 182 12.21 5.87 -2.77
CA VAL A 182 12.85 5.68 -4.08
C VAL A 182 14.07 4.78 -3.90
N LEU A 183 14.18 3.76 -4.74
CA LEU A 183 15.30 2.82 -4.80
C LEU A 183 15.88 2.76 -6.21
N SER A 184 17.20 2.69 -6.32
CA SER A 184 17.92 2.59 -7.60
C SER A 184 19.18 1.74 -7.47
#